data_393e86783e005ca82aab25fa69e6532a
#
_entry.id   393e86783e005ca82aab25fa69e6532a
#
_cell.length_a   1.000
_cell.length_b   1.000
_cell.length_c   1.000
_cell.angle_alpha   90.00
_cell.angle_beta   90.00
_cell.angle_gamma   90.00
#
_symmetry.space_group_name_H-M   'P 1'
#
loop_
_entity.id
_entity.type
_entity.pdbx_description
1 polymer ?
#
loop_
_entity_poly.entity_id
_entity_poly.type
_entity_poly.pdbx_seq_one_letter_code
_entity_poly.pdbx_strand_id
1 'polypeptide(L)'
;MDSPKKVSLQFPGGNADFPIIDSVEGASSIDFSTLTKQTGYTSLDHGFVNTASTKSTITYIDGDEGVLRYRGYSIDDVAENSTFLEVAWLLIRGELPTAEELDTFDDKIRHHTLLHEDLKRLFDALPHSAHPMSVLSAAVSAMSTYYGDSLSVVDQEQIELSTIRLLAKLPVIAAYAHKKSVGQAFLYPDNSRGFVENFLWLNFGLMAEPYVSNPVLVKALDRLLILHEDHEQNASTSTVRMVGSTEANLFASISAGINALSGPLHGGANEAVLSMLAEIRDSGEGVQRFVERVKRKEDGVRLMGFGHRIYKNYDPRARLVKESADEVLAQLGIHDELLDIAKDLEAIALADDYFIERKLYPNVDFYTGVIYKAMGFPTRMFTVLFAIGRLPGWIAHWREMNSDEGTRIGRPQQLYVGPAGRDWPKR
;
A
#
# COMPACT_ATOMS: atom_id res chain seq x y z
N MET A 1 8.84 18.38 -38.15
CA MET A 1 8.87 18.14 -36.67
C MET A 1 7.98 19.22 -36.07
N ASP A 2 6.87 18.82 -35.44
CA ASP A 2 6.04 19.79 -34.76
C ASP A 2 6.82 20.45 -33.63
N SER A 3 6.63 21.77 -33.48
CA SER A 3 7.24 22.53 -32.36
C SER A 3 6.78 21.91 -31.04
N PRO A 4 7.67 21.72 -30.05
CA PRO A 4 7.28 21.15 -28.76
C PRO A 4 6.16 21.95 -28.15
N LYS A 5 5.12 21.27 -27.70
CA LYS A 5 3.99 21.90 -26.99
C LYS A 5 4.52 22.60 -25.73
N LYS A 6 3.99 23.79 -25.43
CA LYS A 6 4.41 24.59 -24.30
C LYS A 6 3.26 25.36 -23.68
N VAL A 7 3.40 25.69 -22.41
CA VAL A 7 2.55 26.63 -21.67
C VAL A 7 3.34 27.90 -21.42
N SER A 8 2.74 29.05 -21.66
CA SER A 8 3.33 30.36 -21.35
C SER A 8 2.77 30.89 -20.05
N LEU A 9 3.63 31.14 -19.07
CA LEU A 9 3.31 31.76 -17.79
C LEU A 9 3.64 33.26 -17.85
N GLN A 10 2.64 34.09 -17.61
CA GLN A 10 2.85 35.53 -17.42
C GLN A 10 3.04 35.85 -15.94
N PHE A 11 4.05 36.65 -15.60
CA PHE A 11 4.38 37.05 -14.23
C PHE A 11 4.87 38.49 -14.16
N PRO A 12 4.89 39.13 -12.97
CA PRO A 12 5.50 40.43 -12.82
C PRO A 12 6.99 40.43 -13.22
N GLY A 13 7.30 40.97 -14.39
CA GLY A 13 8.67 40.98 -14.93
C GLY A 13 8.82 40.31 -16.28
N GLY A 14 7.80 39.61 -16.80
CA GLY A 14 7.86 39.03 -18.14
C GLY A 14 6.99 37.79 -18.36
N ASN A 15 7.37 37.02 -19.35
CA ASN A 15 6.74 35.73 -19.70
C ASN A 15 7.81 34.66 -19.71
N ALA A 16 7.45 33.45 -19.34
CA ALA A 16 8.29 32.24 -19.43
C ALA A 16 7.51 31.09 -20.05
N ASP A 17 8.18 30.29 -20.86
CA ASP A 17 7.61 29.14 -21.53
C ASP A 17 8.11 27.86 -20.89
N PHE A 18 7.19 26.91 -20.62
CA PHE A 18 7.45 25.63 -19.99
C PHE A 18 7.00 24.50 -20.93
N PRO A 19 7.84 23.48 -21.15
CA PRO A 19 7.48 22.34 -21.98
C PRO A 19 6.29 21.57 -21.38
N ILE A 20 5.45 21.02 -22.27
CA ILE A 20 4.46 20.02 -21.93
C ILE A 20 5.08 18.66 -22.20
N ILE A 21 5.01 17.78 -21.19
CA ILE A 21 5.38 16.37 -21.32
C ILE A 21 4.08 15.60 -21.47
N ASP A 22 3.89 15.02 -22.67
CA ASP A 22 2.69 14.22 -22.93
C ASP A 22 2.73 12.92 -22.15
N SER A 23 1.59 12.55 -21.51
CA SER A 23 1.35 11.23 -20.96
C SER A 23 0.87 10.28 -22.06
N VAL A 24 0.97 8.98 -21.84
CA VAL A 24 0.35 7.96 -22.71
C VAL A 24 -1.17 7.98 -22.55
N GLU A 25 -1.62 8.07 -21.32
CA GLU A 25 -3.03 8.21 -20.93
C GLU A 25 -3.15 9.23 -19.80
N GLY A 26 -4.32 9.86 -19.65
CA GLY A 26 -4.58 10.84 -18.60
C GLY A 26 -3.97 12.22 -18.86
N ALA A 27 -3.75 13.00 -17.81
CA ALA A 27 -3.30 14.38 -17.91
C ALA A 27 -1.80 14.46 -18.25
N SER A 28 -1.44 15.28 -19.24
CA SER A 28 -0.06 15.67 -19.52
C SER A 28 0.48 16.60 -18.44
N SER A 29 1.78 16.62 -18.24
CA SER A 29 2.44 17.45 -17.21
C SER A 29 3.17 18.64 -17.82
N ILE A 30 3.22 19.76 -17.07
CA ILE A 30 4.07 20.91 -17.39
C ILE A 30 5.39 20.71 -16.65
N ASP A 31 6.49 20.74 -17.38
CA ASP A 31 7.82 20.67 -16.78
C ASP A 31 8.24 22.02 -16.18
N PHE A 32 8.07 22.15 -14.86
CA PHE A 32 8.48 23.33 -14.10
C PHE A 32 9.91 23.27 -13.54
N SER A 33 10.77 22.36 -13.99
CA SER A 33 12.16 22.21 -13.51
C SER A 33 12.98 23.51 -13.58
N THR A 34 12.66 24.40 -14.51
CA THR A 34 13.32 25.70 -14.71
C THR A 34 12.56 26.89 -14.15
N LEU A 35 11.42 26.70 -13.47
CA LEU A 35 10.52 27.77 -13.02
C LEU A 35 11.25 28.87 -12.23
N THR A 36 11.95 28.49 -11.17
CA THR A 36 12.66 29.46 -10.32
C THR A 36 13.75 30.21 -11.09
N LYS A 37 14.49 29.53 -11.97
CA LYS A 37 15.54 30.15 -12.77
C LYS A 37 15.00 31.18 -13.75
N GLN A 38 13.82 30.92 -14.35
CA GLN A 38 13.23 31.81 -15.35
C GLN A 38 12.43 32.97 -14.74
N THR A 39 11.81 32.73 -13.59
CA THR A 39 10.80 33.67 -13.04
C THR A 39 11.16 34.25 -11.67
N GLY A 40 12.07 33.61 -10.93
CA GLY A 40 12.34 33.91 -9.51
C GLY A 40 11.29 33.35 -8.54
N TYR A 41 10.22 32.70 -9.04
CA TYR A 41 9.15 32.13 -8.23
C TYR A 41 9.29 30.61 -8.10
N THR A 42 8.71 30.03 -7.04
CA THR A 42 8.54 28.58 -6.86
C THR A 42 7.06 28.24 -6.90
N SER A 43 6.71 26.97 -7.16
CA SER A 43 5.35 26.49 -6.98
C SER A 43 5.08 26.17 -5.51
N LEU A 44 3.87 26.41 -5.03
CA LEU A 44 3.37 25.97 -3.74
C LEU A 44 2.20 25.01 -3.96
N ASP A 45 2.41 23.74 -3.66
CA ASP A 45 1.41 22.68 -3.83
C ASP A 45 1.39 21.81 -2.59
N HIS A 46 0.43 22.04 -1.68
CA HIS A 46 0.29 21.28 -0.45
C HIS A 46 -0.14 19.85 -0.73
N GLY A 47 0.72 18.89 -0.34
CA GLY A 47 0.46 17.47 -0.49
C GLY A 47 0.55 16.96 -1.93
N PHE A 48 1.21 17.69 -2.82
CA PHE A 48 1.49 17.32 -4.22
C PHE A 48 0.23 17.02 -5.06
N VAL A 49 -0.88 17.73 -4.80
CA VAL A 49 -2.18 17.47 -5.46
C VAL A 49 -2.12 17.66 -6.98
N ASN A 50 -1.29 18.63 -7.43
CA ASN A 50 -1.12 18.96 -8.84
C ASN A 50 0.32 18.73 -9.33
N THR A 51 1.11 17.97 -8.61
CA THR A 51 2.53 17.78 -8.91
C THR A 51 2.83 16.33 -9.23
N ALA A 52 3.16 16.05 -10.50
CA ALA A 52 3.79 14.78 -10.87
C ALA A 52 5.26 14.80 -10.44
N SER A 53 5.63 14.01 -9.45
CA SER A 53 6.99 13.94 -8.90
C SER A 53 7.92 13.04 -9.72
N THR A 54 7.37 12.21 -10.60
CA THR A 54 8.09 11.24 -11.43
C THR A 54 7.29 10.84 -12.66
N LYS A 55 7.96 10.21 -13.61
CA LYS A 55 7.34 9.40 -14.66
C LYS A 55 7.36 7.95 -14.20
N SER A 56 6.31 7.20 -14.50
CA SER A 56 6.23 5.78 -14.13
C SER A 56 5.47 4.98 -15.20
N THR A 57 5.86 3.73 -15.37
CA THR A 57 5.22 2.77 -16.27
C THR A 57 4.50 1.67 -15.50
N ILE A 58 4.41 1.77 -14.16
CA ILE A 58 3.97 0.67 -13.29
C ILE A 58 2.45 0.60 -13.21
N THR A 59 1.82 1.69 -12.80
CA THR A 59 0.37 1.72 -12.53
C THR A 59 -0.27 2.93 -13.17
N TYR A 60 -1.41 2.71 -13.82
CA TYR A 60 -2.29 3.75 -14.32
C TYR A 60 -3.61 3.76 -13.55
N ILE A 61 -4.05 4.95 -13.16
CA ILE A 61 -5.33 5.18 -12.49
C ILE A 61 -6.09 6.30 -13.20
N ASP A 62 -7.34 6.01 -13.55
CA ASP A 62 -8.33 7.01 -13.89
C ASP A 62 -9.40 7.04 -12.80
N GLY A 63 -9.34 8.08 -11.97
CA GLY A 63 -10.25 8.19 -10.84
C GLY A 63 -11.68 8.58 -11.23
N ASP A 64 -11.88 9.23 -12.35
CA ASP A 64 -13.21 9.64 -12.84
C ASP A 64 -13.94 8.46 -13.49
N GLU A 65 -13.21 7.63 -14.26
CA GLU A 65 -13.74 6.42 -14.89
C GLU A 65 -13.70 5.18 -13.97
N GLY A 66 -13.00 5.23 -12.83
CA GLY A 66 -12.84 4.10 -11.92
C GLY A 66 -11.95 2.99 -12.51
N VAL A 67 -10.90 3.36 -13.21
CA VAL A 67 -9.95 2.45 -13.86
C VAL A 67 -8.69 2.31 -13.02
N LEU A 68 -8.22 1.07 -12.86
CA LEU A 68 -6.91 0.73 -12.31
C LEU A 68 -6.26 -0.33 -13.19
N ARG A 69 -5.01 -0.11 -13.60
CA ARG A 69 -4.23 -1.06 -14.39
C ARG A 69 -2.82 -1.21 -13.84
N TYR A 70 -2.34 -2.43 -13.80
CA TYR A 70 -0.96 -2.79 -13.50
C TYR A 70 -0.23 -3.13 -14.80
N ARG A 71 0.79 -2.37 -15.17
CA ARG A 71 1.52 -2.55 -16.43
C ARG A 71 0.62 -2.69 -17.66
N GLY A 72 -0.52 -1.99 -17.66
CA GLY A 72 -1.51 -2.02 -18.74
C GLY A 72 -2.61 -3.06 -18.59
N TYR A 73 -2.46 -4.09 -17.76
CA TYR A 73 -3.50 -5.08 -17.48
C TYR A 73 -4.53 -4.53 -16.48
N SER A 74 -5.81 -4.80 -16.71
CA SER A 74 -6.86 -4.35 -15.78
C SER A 74 -6.73 -5.03 -14.43
N ILE A 75 -7.13 -4.33 -13.36
CA ILE A 75 -7.11 -4.90 -12.00
C ILE A 75 -8.05 -6.11 -11.90
N ASP A 76 -9.15 -6.12 -12.64
CA ASP A 76 -10.09 -7.24 -12.71
C ASP A 76 -9.40 -8.49 -13.29
N ASP A 77 -8.72 -8.33 -14.44
CA ASP A 77 -8.05 -9.45 -15.11
C ASP A 77 -6.94 -10.05 -14.25
N VAL A 78 -6.08 -9.21 -13.66
CA VAL A 78 -4.96 -9.73 -12.84
C VAL A 78 -5.46 -10.34 -11.53
N ALA A 79 -6.48 -9.80 -10.90
CA ALA A 79 -7.05 -10.34 -9.66
C ALA A 79 -7.81 -11.65 -9.86
N GLU A 80 -8.33 -11.90 -11.05
CA GLU A 80 -9.07 -13.12 -11.37
C GLU A 80 -8.19 -14.26 -11.90
N ASN A 81 -7.16 -13.91 -12.69
CA ASN A 81 -6.39 -14.88 -13.47
C ASN A 81 -4.96 -15.08 -13.01
N SER A 82 -4.47 -14.33 -12.01
CA SER A 82 -3.09 -14.42 -11.56
C SER A 82 -3.00 -14.73 -10.07
N THR A 83 -1.81 -15.11 -9.64
CA THR A 83 -1.42 -15.21 -8.23
C THR A 83 -0.65 -13.95 -7.79
N PHE A 84 -0.56 -13.73 -6.48
CA PHE A 84 0.22 -12.62 -5.91
C PHE A 84 1.67 -12.59 -6.44
N LEU A 85 2.34 -13.73 -6.56
CA LEU A 85 3.71 -13.76 -7.06
C LEU A 85 3.82 -13.48 -8.56
N GLU A 86 2.82 -13.85 -9.36
CA GLU A 86 2.77 -13.48 -10.79
C GLU A 86 2.62 -11.97 -10.96
N VAL A 87 1.76 -11.33 -10.16
CA VAL A 87 1.55 -9.89 -10.22
C VAL A 87 2.76 -9.14 -9.64
N ALA A 88 3.37 -9.66 -8.56
CA ALA A 88 4.63 -9.14 -8.04
C ALA A 88 5.74 -9.15 -9.10
N TRP A 89 5.86 -10.26 -9.85
CA TRP A 89 6.76 -10.34 -10.99
C TRP A 89 6.41 -9.29 -12.05
N LEU A 90 5.14 -9.21 -12.46
CA LEU A 90 4.66 -8.26 -13.46
C LEU A 90 5.05 -6.81 -13.09
N LEU A 91 4.78 -6.39 -11.87
CA LEU A 91 5.10 -5.03 -11.42
C LEU A 91 6.61 -4.76 -11.43
N ILE A 92 7.40 -5.74 -10.95
CA ILE A 92 8.86 -5.59 -10.80
C ILE A 92 9.59 -5.70 -12.15
N ARG A 93 9.12 -6.56 -13.07
CA ARG A 93 9.79 -6.88 -14.34
C ARG A 93 9.18 -6.19 -15.55
N GLY A 94 7.90 -5.81 -15.50
CA GLY A 94 7.20 -5.12 -16.57
C GLY A 94 6.31 -5.98 -17.45
N GLU A 95 6.53 -7.30 -17.47
CA GLU A 95 5.77 -8.28 -18.25
C GLU A 95 5.37 -9.47 -17.37
N LEU A 96 4.31 -10.17 -17.75
CA LEU A 96 3.90 -11.42 -17.08
C LEU A 96 4.99 -12.49 -17.22
N PRO A 97 5.22 -13.31 -16.17
CA PRO A 97 6.21 -14.38 -16.24
C PRO A 97 5.76 -15.51 -17.18
N THR A 98 6.71 -16.17 -17.81
CA THR A 98 6.50 -17.52 -18.32
C THR A 98 6.36 -18.50 -17.14
N ALA A 99 5.84 -19.70 -17.38
CA ALA A 99 5.72 -20.72 -16.33
C ALA A 99 7.08 -21.07 -15.70
N GLU A 100 8.15 -21.15 -16.48
CA GLU A 100 9.52 -21.43 -16.00
C GLU A 100 10.08 -20.29 -15.15
N GLU A 101 9.82 -19.03 -15.53
CA GLU A 101 10.22 -17.85 -14.76
C GLU A 101 9.49 -17.78 -13.42
N LEU A 102 8.18 -18.07 -13.43
CA LEU A 102 7.38 -18.09 -12.21
C LEU A 102 7.84 -19.20 -11.26
N ASP A 103 8.04 -20.42 -11.76
CA ASP A 103 8.53 -21.53 -10.96
C ASP A 103 9.89 -21.21 -10.33
N THR A 104 10.80 -20.63 -11.11
CA THR A 104 12.13 -20.20 -10.62
C THR A 104 12.02 -19.09 -9.57
N PHE A 105 11.11 -18.16 -9.74
CA PHE A 105 10.89 -17.05 -8.82
C PHE A 105 10.30 -17.52 -7.51
N ASP A 106 9.26 -18.35 -7.56
CA ASP A 106 8.62 -18.94 -6.40
C ASP A 106 9.62 -19.83 -5.62
N ASP A 107 10.41 -20.68 -6.32
CA ASP A 107 11.44 -21.50 -5.70
C ASP A 107 12.47 -20.64 -4.94
N LYS A 108 12.97 -19.58 -5.57
CA LYS A 108 13.89 -18.64 -4.91
C LYS A 108 13.27 -18.01 -3.66
N ILE A 109 12.01 -17.57 -3.73
CA ILE A 109 11.31 -16.98 -2.57
C ILE A 109 11.18 -18.01 -1.45
N ARG A 110 10.71 -19.23 -1.74
CA ARG A 110 10.56 -20.31 -0.75
C ARG A 110 11.86 -20.61 -0.03
N HIS A 111 12.98 -20.67 -0.75
CA HIS A 111 14.30 -20.97 -0.19
C HIS A 111 14.98 -19.80 0.54
N HIS A 112 14.38 -18.59 0.52
CA HIS A 112 14.88 -17.41 1.24
C HIS A 112 14.01 -16.99 2.43
N THR A 113 13.01 -17.78 2.82
CA THR A 113 12.05 -17.43 3.89
C THR A 113 12.66 -17.43 5.28
N LEU A 114 13.66 -18.28 5.57
CA LEU A 114 14.27 -18.36 6.90
C LEU A 114 14.92 -17.03 7.31
N LEU A 115 14.56 -16.53 8.49
CA LEU A 115 15.23 -15.39 9.11
C LEU A 115 16.56 -15.84 9.75
N HIS A 116 17.54 -14.94 9.79
CA HIS A 116 18.74 -15.16 10.61
C HIS A 116 18.32 -15.36 12.08
N GLU A 117 18.86 -16.37 12.75
CA GLU A 117 18.45 -16.73 14.13
C GLU A 117 18.62 -15.56 15.11
N ASP A 118 19.70 -14.79 14.98
CA ASP A 118 19.92 -13.64 15.85
C ASP A 118 18.90 -12.50 15.60
N LEU A 119 18.28 -12.40 14.42
CA LEU A 119 17.23 -11.44 14.18
C LEU A 119 16.00 -11.70 15.06
N LYS A 120 15.79 -12.96 15.48
CA LYS A 120 14.70 -13.31 16.41
C LYS A 120 14.85 -12.63 17.77
N ARG A 121 16.08 -12.33 18.21
CA ARG A 121 16.33 -11.60 19.46
C ARG A 121 15.72 -10.20 19.46
N LEU A 122 15.53 -9.59 18.28
CA LEU A 122 14.81 -8.32 18.18
C LEU A 122 13.37 -8.46 18.69
N PHE A 123 12.68 -9.54 18.30
CA PHE A 123 11.32 -9.80 18.78
C PHE A 123 11.28 -10.05 20.29
N ASP A 124 12.31 -10.68 20.87
CA ASP A 124 12.38 -10.93 22.31
C ASP A 124 12.58 -9.63 23.11
N ALA A 125 13.30 -8.66 22.54
CA ALA A 125 13.53 -7.36 23.15
C ALA A 125 12.30 -6.44 23.12
N LEU A 126 11.31 -6.70 22.26
CA LEU A 126 10.12 -5.88 22.10
C LEU A 126 8.99 -6.37 23.02
N PRO A 127 8.17 -5.45 23.58
CA PRO A 127 7.03 -5.84 24.41
C PRO A 127 5.95 -6.57 23.60
N HIS A 128 5.19 -7.48 24.22
CA HIS A 128 4.06 -8.16 23.61
C HIS A 128 2.98 -7.20 23.08
N SER A 129 2.85 -6.03 23.71
CA SER A 129 1.91 -4.97 23.30
C SER A 129 2.40 -4.13 22.12
N ALA A 130 3.65 -4.32 21.62
CA ALA A 130 4.17 -3.57 20.50
C ALA A 130 3.24 -3.67 19.28
N HIS A 131 3.04 -2.55 18.59
CA HIS A 131 2.21 -2.57 17.38
C HIS A 131 2.94 -3.32 16.27
N PRO A 132 2.29 -4.29 15.58
CA PRO A 132 2.95 -5.10 14.55
C PRO A 132 3.61 -4.29 13.44
N MET A 133 3.05 -3.15 13.04
CA MET A 133 3.67 -2.27 12.05
C MET A 133 5.03 -1.71 12.50
N SER A 134 5.15 -1.33 13.78
CA SER A 134 6.43 -0.86 14.34
C SER A 134 7.46 -1.98 14.41
N VAL A 135 7.00 -3.19 14.77
CA VAL A 135 7.86 -4.40 14.77
C VAL A 135 8.34 -4.70 13.36
N LEU A 136 7.43 -4.66 12.37
CA LEU A 136 7.71 -4.92 10.96
C LEU A 136 8.77 -3.94 10.42
N SER A 137 8.57 -2.63 10.63
CA SER A 137 9.50 -1.60 10.20
C SER A 137 10.89 -1.77 10.82
N ALA A 138 10.95 -1.99 12.14
CA ALA A 138 12.21 -2.19 12.85
C ALA A 138 12.95 -3.44 12.36
N ALA A 139 12.27 -4.57 12.17
CA ALA A 139 12.86 -5.79 11.70
C ALA A 139 13.35 -5.68 10.24
N VAL A 140 12.59 -5.05 9.35
CA VAL A 140 13.01 -4.80 7.97
C VAL A 140 14.25 -3.90 7.92
N SER A 141 14.29 -2.83 8.72
CA SER A 141 15.48 -1.99 8.83
C SER A 141 16.70 -2.77 9.33
N ALA A 142 16.51 -3.64 10.34
CA ALA A 142 17.56 -4.49 10.89
C ALA A 142 18.10 -5.51 9.88
N MET A 143 17.31 -5.93 8.89
CA MET A 143 17.78 -6.87 7.85
C MET A 143 19.05 -6.38 7.15
N SER A 144 19.23 -5.07 6.96
CA SER A 144 20.45 -4.52 6.36
C SER A 144 21.72 -4.86 7.12
N THR A 145 21.63 -5.17 8.41
CA THR A 145 22.78 -5.55 9.24
C THR A 145 23.14 -7.04 9.13
N TYR A 146 22.22 -7.88 8.69
CA TYR A 146 22.41 -9.32 8.52
C TYR A 146 22.69 -9.73 7.07
N TYR A 147 22.30 -8.90 6.11
CA TYR A 147 22.37 -9.21 4.68
C TYR A 147 23.23 -8.18 3.92
N GLY A 148 24.46 -7.96 4.43
CA GLY A 148 25.40 -6.98 3.86
C GLY A 148 25.86 -7.26 2.43
N ASP A 149 25.60 -8.46 1.92
CA ASP A 149 25.88 -8.92 0.55
C ASP A 149 24.80 -8.50 -0.47
N SER A 150 23.79 -7.73 -0.05
CA SER A 150 22.69 -7.29 -0.92
C SER A 150 22.26 -5.84 -0.64
N LEU A 151 23.19 -4.96 -0.37
CA LEU A 151 22.92 -3.55 -0.05
C LEU A 151 23.19 -2.58 -1.21
N SER A 152 23.80 -3.04 -2.29
CA SER A 152 24.09 -2.20 -3.45
C SER A 152 22.80 -1.71 -4.11
N VAL A 153 22.80 -0.47 -4.56
CA VAL A 153 21.72 0.15 -5.33
C VAL A 153 21.98 0.17 -6.85
N VAL A 154 23.17 -0.32 -7.26
CA VAL A 154 23.58 -0.36 -8.67
C VAL A 154 23.91 -1.77 -9.16
N ASP A 155 24.33 -2.68 -8.28
CA ASP A 155 24.62 -4.06 -8.62
C ASP A 155 23.32 -4.87 -8.77
N GLN A 156 23.03 -5.33 -9.98
CA GLN A 156 21.75 -5.98 -10.31
C GLN A 156 21.56 -7.31 -9.58
N GLU A 157 22.63 -8.07 -9.31
CA GLU A 157 22.54 -9.34 -8.58
C GLU A 157 22.18 -9.08 -7.11
N GLN A 158 22.78 -8.06 -6.49
CA GLN A 158 22.46 -7.66 -5.13
C GLN A 158 21.04 -7.07 -5.00
N ILE A 159 20.61 -6.26 -5.98
CA ILE A 159 19.24 -5.74 -6.06
C ILE A 159 18.24 -6.89 -6.16
N GLU A 160 18.54 -7.89 -6.98
CA GLU A 160 17.71 -9.07 -7.12
C GLU A 160 17.63 -9.85 -5.80
N LEU A 161 18.77 -10.07 -5.16
CA LEU A 161 18.84 -10.81 -3.90
C LEU A 161 18.10 -10.08 -2.77
N SER A 162 18.21 -8.75 -2.69
CA SER A 162 17.44 -7.97 -1.70
C SER A 162 15.94 -8.00 -1.99
N THR A 163 15.54 -7.99 -3.27
CA THR A 163 14.14 -8.15 -3.71
C THR A 163 13.57 -9.49 -3.23
N ILE A 164 14.25 -10.59 -3.55
CA ILE A 164 13.84 -11.95 -3.12
C ILE A 164 13.77 -12.05 -1.60
N ARG A 165 14.79 -11.54 -0.89
CA ARG A 165 14.83 -11.57 0.58
C ARG A 165 13.66 -10.79 1.22
N LEU A 166 13.28 -9.66 0.67
CA LEU A 166 12.14 -8.87 1.17
C LEU A 166 10.82 -9.62 0.94
N LEU A 167 10.57 -10.09 -0.28
CA LEU A 167 9.36 -10.86 -0.60
C LEU A 167 9.24 -12.11 0.28
N ALA A 168 10.34 -12.82 0.48
CA ALA A 168 10.37 -14.05 1.28
C ALA A 168 10.19 -13.79 2.78
N LYS A 169 10.83 -12.76 3.33
CA LYS A 169 10.98 -12.60 4.79
C LYS A 169 9.96 -11.66 5.41
N LEU A 170 9.37 -10.72 4.65
CA LEU A 170 8.37 -9.80 5.20
C LEU A 170 7.16 -10.55 5.78
N PRO A 171 6.57 -11.56 5.09
CA PRO A 171 5.48 -12.36 5.67
C PRO A 171 5.89 -13.11 6.94
N VAL A 172 7.12 -13.62 7.01
CA VAL A 172 7.64 -14.31 8.20
C VAL A 172 7.77 -13.36 9.38
N ILE A 173 8.33 -12.16 9.16
CA ILE A 173 8.43 -11.10 10.16
C ILE A 173 7.05 -10.70 10.67
N ALA A 174 6.08 -10.55 9.77
CA ALA A 174 4.70 -10.22 10.11
C ALA A 174 4.05 -11.30 10.99
N ALA A 175 4.22 -12.57 10.62
CA ALA A 175 3.72 -13.70 11.40
C ALA A 175 4.39 -13.80 12.78
N TYR A 176 5.69 -13.53 12.87
CA TYR A 176 6.40 -13.52 14.15
C TYR A 176 5.92 -12.36 15.05
N ALA A 177 5.65 -11.18 14.48
CA ALA A 177 5.04 -10.08 15.22
C ALA A 177 3.66 -10.49 15.80
N HIS A 178 2.85 -11.19 15.01
CA HIS A 178 1.56 -11.74 15.46
C HIS A 178 1.75 -12.78 16.57
N LYS A 179 2.56 -13.82 16.33
CA LYS A 179 2.83 -14.90 17.31
C LYS A 179 3.37 -14.34 18.64
N LYS A 180 4.28 -13.35 18.59
CA LYS A 180 4.77 -12.64 19.77
C LYS A 180 3.64 -11.97 20.53
N SER A 181 2.73 -11.29 19.83
CA SER A 181 1.64 -10.54 20.46
C SER A 181 0.63 -11.44 21.21
N VAL A 182 0.47 -12.68 20.78
CA VAL A 182 -0.42 -13.67 21.40
C VAL A 182 0.31 -14.68 22.31
N GLY A 183 1.63 -14.51 22.49
CA GLY A 183 2.43 -15.35 23.38
C GLY A 183 2.64 -16.78 22.87
N GLN A 184 2.59 -17.00 21.54
CA GLN A 184 2.81 -18.30 20.92
C GLN A 184 4.24 -18.45 20.38
N ALA A 185 4.69 -19.71 20.25
CA ALA A 185 5.98 -20.02 19.66
C ALA A 185 6.04 -19.62 18.18
N PHE A 186 7.20 -19.17 17.71
CA PHE A 186 7.46 -18.94 16.31
C PHE A 186 7.53 -20.26 15.55
N LEU A 187 6.84 -20.31 14.42
CA LEU A 187 6.93 -21.45 13.50
C LEU A 187 7.95 -21.15 12.41
N TYR A 188 8.62 -22.18 11.95
CA TYR A 188 9.49 -22.07 10.79
C TYR A 188 8.66 -22.17 9.50
N PRO A 189 9.05 -21.44 8.44
CA PRO A 189 8.46 -21.62 7.12
C PRO A 189 8.57 -23.07 6.64
N ASP A 190 7.59 -23.50 5.87
CA ASP A 190 7.52 -24.82 5.25
C ASP A 190 7.59 -24.66 3.72
N ASN A 191 8.72 -25.07 3.11
CA ASN A 191 8.96 -24.91 1.67
C ASN A 191 8.03 -25.75 0.79
N SER A 192 7.28 -26.71 1.35
CA SER A 192 6.26 -27.46 0.61
C SER A 192 4.98 -26.68 0.36
N ARG A 193 4.79 -25.54 1.03
CA ARG A 193 3.60 -24.69 0.95
C ARG A 193 3.80 -23.56 -0.02
N GLY A 194 2.73 -23.14 -0.73
CA GLY A 194 2.71 -21.91 -1.49
C GLY A 194 2.84 -20.67 -0.60
N PHE A 195 3.06 -19.50 -1.21
CA PHE A 195 3.33 -18.24 -0.51
C PHE A 195 2.26 -17.90 0.55
N VAL A 196 0.99 -17.86 0.14
CA VAL A 196 -0.13 -17.55 1.04
C VAL A 196 -0.39 -18.66 2.05
N GLU A 197 -0.29 -19.91 1.64
CA GLU A 197 -0.45 -21.05 2.56
C GLU A 197 0.60 -21.05 3.67
N ASN A 198 1.85 -20.74 3.32
CA ASN A 198 2.94 -20.62 4.27
C ASN A 198 2.71 -19.47 5.25
N PHE A 199 2.21 -18.34 4.78
CA PHE A 199 1.85 -17.21 5.63
C PHE A 199 0.71 -17.56 6.61
N LEU A 200 -0.33 -18.27 6.15
CA LEU A 200 -1.42 -18.74 7.03
C LEU A 200 -0.92 -19.76 8.05
N TRP A 201 -0.07 -20.71 7.62
CA TRP A 201 0.62 -21.64 8.52
C TRP A 201 1.40 -20.92 9.62
N LEU A 202 2.21 -19.94 9.27
CA LEU A 202 3.04 -19.20 10.21
C LEU A 202 2.21 -18.41 11.23
N ASN A 203 1.00 -17.91 10.84
CA ASN A 203 0.13 -17.16 11.72
C ASN A 203 -0.74 -18.06 12.60
N PHE A 204 -1.33 -19.12 12.05
CA PHE A 204 -2.39 -19.88 12.70
C PHE A 204 -2.02 -21.31 13.04
N GLY A 205 -0.95 -21.85 12.45
CA GLY A 205 -0.45 -23.18 12.77
C GLY A 205 0.00 -23.30 14.23
N LEU A 206 -0.06 -24.52 14.75
CA LEU A 206 0.44 -24.89 16.07
C LEU A 206 1.40 -26.06 15.92
N MET A 207 2.46 -26.09 16.73
CA MET A 207 3.42 -27.21 16.70
C MET A 207 2.81 -28.54 17.17
N ALA A 208 1.71 -28.47 17.91
CA ALA A 208 1.07 -29.64 18.54
C ALA A 208 0.15 -30.42 17.60
N GLU A 209 -0.24 -29.84 16.46
CA GLU A 209 -1.23 -30.43 15.55
C GLU A 209 -0.96 -30.08 14.08
N PRO A 210 -1.39 -30.93 13.14
CA PRO A 210 -1.30 -30.62 11.72
C PRO A 210 -2.15 -29.39 11.35
N TYR A 211 -1.62 -28.53 10.48
CA TYR A 211 -2.34 -27.42 9.91
C TYR A 211 -2.69 -27.69 8.44
N VAL A 212 -3.97 -27.62 8.12
CA VAL A 212 -4.47 -27.75 6.75
C VAL A 212 -5.06 -26.41 6.33
N SER A 213 -4.48 -25.81 5.29
CA SER A 213 -4.97 -24.57 4.72
C SER A 213 -6.33 -24.77 4.04
N ASN A 214 -7.29 -23.87 4.30
CA ASN A 214 -8.54 -23.85 3.57
C ASN A 214 -8.31 -23.18 2.21
N PRO A 215 -8.56 -23.85 1.05
CA PRO A 215 -8.28 -23.29 -0.26
C PRO A 215 -9.03 -21.98 -0.56
N VAL A 216 -10.25 -21.81 -0.02
CA VAL A 216 -11.04 -20.59 -0.20
C VAL A 216 -10.37 -19.41 0.51
N LEU A 217 -9.84 -19.63 1.73
CA LEU A 217 -9.10 -18.61 2.46
C LEU A 217 -7.79 -18.25 1.78
N VAL A 218 -7.08 -19.25 1.24
CA VAL A 218 -5.85 -19.04 0.45
C VAL A 218 -6.13 -18.16 -0.75
N LYS A 219 -7.12 -18.53 -1.58
CA LYS A 219 -7.52 -17.77 -2.77
C LYS A 219 -7.97 -16.35 -2.43
N ALA A 220 -8.79 -16.19 -1.40
CA ALA A 220 -9.27 -14.88 -1.00
C ALA A 220 -8.14 -13.97 -0.49
N LEU A 221 -7.21 -14.50 0.32
CA LEU A 221 -6.06 -13.73 0.80
C LEU A 221 -5.12 -13.37 -0.34
N ASP A 222 -4.86 -14.29 -1.27
CA ASP A 222 -4.05 -14.07 -2.46
C ASP A 222 -4.62 -12.91 -3.29
N ARG A 223 -5.93 -12.95 -3.59
CA ARG A 223 -6.64 -11.87 -4.29
C ARG A 223 -6.55 -10.53 -3.54
N LEU A 224 -6.73 -10.54 -2.22
CA LEU A 224 -6.62 -9.31 -1.42
C LEU A 224 -5.20 -8.72 -1.48
N LEU A 225 -4.17 -9.55 -1.45
CA LEU A 225 -2.79 -9.09 -1.59
C LEU A 225 -2.56 -8.45 -2.96
N ILE A 226 -3.05 -9.07 -4.06
CA ILE A 226 -3.00 -8.51 -5.43
C ILE A 226 -3.64 -7.11 -5.49
N LEU A 227 -4.84 -6.94 -4.93
CA LEU A 227 -5.56 -5.67 -4.94
C LEU A 227 -4.84 -4.54 -4.19
N HIS A 228 -3.84 -4.88 -3.38
CA HIS A 228 -3.04 -3.93 -2.61
C HIS A 228 -1.62 -3.71 -3.16
N GLU A 229 -1.20 -4.43 -4.23
CA GLU A 229 0.20 -4.44 -4.66
C GLU A 229 0.73 -3.07 -5.06
N ASP A 230 -0.05 -2.26 -5.76
CA ASP A 230 0.35 -0.88 -6.07
C ASP A 230 -0.85 0.08 -6.18
N HIS A 231 -0.55 1.36 -6.03
CA HIS A 231 -1.51 2.45 -6.23
C HIS A 231 -0.78 3.77 -6.46
N GLU A 232 0.06 3.83 -7.49
CA GLU A 232 0.85 5.01 -7.91
C GLU A 232 1.68 5.64 -6.78
N GLN A 233 1.78 7.00 -6.81
CA GLN A 233 2.52 7.82 -5.87
C GLN A 233 1.72 8.13 -4.59
N ASN A 234 1.17 7.09 -3.93
CA ASN A 234 0.64 7.25 -2.58
C ASN A 234 1.74 7.65 -1.58
N ALA A 235 1.37 8.01 -0.35
CA ALA A 235 2.31 8.52 0.64
C ALA A 235 3.48 7.58 0.95
N SER A 236 3.22 6.26 1.03
CA SER A 236 4.29 5.29 1.32
C SER A 236 5.20 5.05 0.12
N THR A 237 4.67 4.95 -1.09
CA THR A 237 5.46 4.82 -2.33
C THR A 237 6.34 6.05 -2.54
N SER A 238 5.78 7.26 -2.37
CA SER A 238 6.55 8.51 -2.44
C SER A 238 7.65 8.56 -1.39
N THR A 239 7.40 8.03 -0.18
CA THR A 239 8.41 7.93 0.89
C THR A 239 9.52 6.96 0.53
N VAL A 240 9.20 5.78 -0.05
CA VAL A 240 10.20 4.82 -0.54
C VAL A 240 11.10 5.47 -1.58
N ARG A 241 10.52 6.19 -2.56
CA ARG A 241 11.28 6.91 -3.58
C ARG A 241 12.10 8.05 -2.98
N MET A 242 11.55 8.81 -2.02
CA MET A 242 12.26 9.91 -1.37
C MET A 242 13.51 9.41 -0.65
N VAL A 243 13.38 8.35 0.15
CA VAL A 243 14.52 7.74 0.86
C VAL A 243 15.48 7.09 -0.14
N GLY A 244 14.98 6.31 -1.09
CA GLY A 244 15.79 5.66 -2.12
C GLY A 244 16.58 6.65 -2.98
N SER A 245 16.05 7.87 -3.22
CA SER A 245 16.73 8.92 -3.99
C SER A 245 18.06 9.40 -3.36
N THR A 246 18.31 9.04 -2.11
CA THR A 246 19.58 9.28 -1.41
C THR A 246 20.58 8.14 -1.56
N GLU A 247 20.32 7.17 -2.44
CA GLU A 247 21.06 5.91 -2.58
C GLU A 247 21.00 5.02 -1.32
N ALA A 248 20.00 5.22 -0.47
CA ALA A 248 19.71 4.31 0.62
C ALA A 248 19.31 2.93 0.08
N ASN A 249 19.84 1.86 0.71
CA ASN A 249 19.55 0.49 0.28
C ASN A 249 18.05 0.16 0.34
N LEU A 250 17.66 -0.91 -0.35
CA LEU A 250 16.26 -1.29 -0.50
C LEU A 250 15.58 -1.57 0.85
N PHE A 251 16.25 -2.22 1.81
CA PHE A 251 15.67 -2.49 3.14
C PHE A 251 15.33 -1.19 3.89
N ALA A 252 16.23 -0.21 3.87
CA ALA A 252 15.99 1.10 4.51
C ALA A 252 14.82 1.84 3.85
N SER A 253 14.76 1.83 2.51
CA SER A 253 13.70 2.48 1.75
C SER A 253 12.33 1.83 2.02
N ILE A 254 12.25 0.49 2.05
CA ILE A 254 11.01 -0.25 2.37
C ILE A 254 10.60 -0.01 3.83
N SER A 255 11.54 0.00 4.78
CA SER A 255 11.23 0.33 6.18
C SER A 255 10.59 1.72 6.31
N ALA A 256 11.08 2.71 5.55
CA ALA A 256 10.49 4.05 5.51
C ALA A 256 9.06 4.03 4.93
N GLY A 257 8.82 3.24 3.87
CA GLY A 257 7.48 3.01 3.30
C GLY A 257 6.51 2.39 4.32
N ILE A 258 6.96 1.38 5.07
CA ILE A 258 6.18 0.75 6.15
C ILE A 258 5.80 1.79 7.21
N ASN A 259 6.74 2.65 7.62
CA ASN A 259 6.46 3.72 8.59
C ASN A 259 5.43 4.72 8.06
N ALA A 260 5.51 5.13 6.80
CA ALA A 260 4.53 6.01 6.19
C ALA A 260 3.15 5.34 6.09
N LEU A 261 3.10 4.04 5.75
CA LEU A 261 1.85 3.28 5.68
C LEU A 261 1.19 3.13 7.06
N SER A 262 1.96 3.08 8.15
CA SER A 262 1.41 2.95 9.50
C SER A 262 0.60 4.16 9.98
N GLY A 263 0.68 5.28 9.28
CA GLY A 263 -0.07 6.49 9.62
C GLY A 263 -1.59 6.32 9.45
N PRO A 264 -2.41 6.85 10.37
CA PRO A 264 -3.87 6.68 10.36
C PRO A 264 -4.56 7.31 9.14
N LEU A 265 -3.91 8.25 8.44
CA LEU A 265 -4.42 8.86 7.21
C LEU A 265 -4.04 8.08 5.94
N HIS A 266 -3.32 6.96 6.08
CA HIS A 266 -2.90 6.11 4.95
C HIS A 266 -3.37 4.66 5.13
N GLY A 267 -2.69 3.83 5.93
CA GLY A 267 -3.01 2.41 6.03
C GLY A 267 -4.02 2.04 7.13
N GLY A 268 -4.54 3.00 7.90
CA GLY A 268 -5.45 2.74 9.02
C GLY A 268 -6.95 2.69 8.66
N ALA A 269 -7.32 2.81 7.38
CA ALA A 269 -8.72 2.96 6.99
C ALA A 269 -9.55 1.70 7.27
N ASN A 270 -9.02 0.50 6.99
CA ASN A 270 -9.72 -0.77 7.22
C ASN A 270 -9.99 -1.06 8.70
N GLU A 271 -9.09 -0.67 9.61
CA GLU A 271 -9.33 -0.74 11.07
C GLU A 271 -10.46 0.22 11.49
N ALA A 272 -10.44 1.44 10.94
CA ALA A 272 -11.45 2.45 11.23
C ALA A 272 -12.85 2.03 10.71
N VAL A 273 -12.93 1.32 9.57
CA VAL A 273 -14.18 0.76 9.06
C VAL A 273 -14.79 -0.24 10.05
N LEU A 274 -13.99 -1.21 10.52
CA LEU A 274 -14.51 -2.18 11.50
C LEU A 274 -14.96 -1.53 12.81
N SER A 275 -14.23 -0.53 13.27
CA SER A 275 -14.61 0.23 14.47
C SER A 275 -15.95 0.94 14.27
N MET A 276 -16.16 1.56 13.10
CA MET A 276 -17.42 2.20 12.72
C MET A 276 -18.58 1.17 12.65
N LEU A 277 -18.36 0.04 11.97
CA LEU A 277 -19.38 -1.01 11.86
C LEU A 277 -19.76 -1.59 13.24
N ALA A 278 -18.77 -1.78 14.13
CA ALA A 278 -19.00 -2.21 15.49
C ALA A 278 -19.77 -1.14 16.31
N GLU A 279 -19.47 0.14 16.14
CA GLU A 279 -20.23 1.24 16.77
C GLU A 279 -21.70 1.22 16.33
N ILE A 280 -21.97 1.04 15.02
CA ILE A 280 -23.35 0.94 14.51
C ILE A 280 -24.09 -0.24 15.15
N ARG A 281 -23.46 -1.41 15.22
CA ARG A 281 -24.02 -2.60 15.86
C ARG A 281 -24.32 -2.35 17.34
N ASP A 282 -23.30 -1.88 18.07
CA ASP A 282 -23.37 -1.76 19.54
C ASP A 282 -24.30 -0.63 20.01
N SER A 283 -24.51 0.38 19.15
CA SER A 283 -25.49 1.46 19.44
C SER A 283 -26.93 0.99 19.43
N GLY A 284 -27.24 -0.06 18.67
CA GLY A 284 -28.62 -0.52 18.46
C GLY A 284 -29.53 0.45 17.69
N GLU A 285 -29.01 1.57 17.21
CA GLU A 285 -29.79 2.60 16.49
C GLU A 285 -30.06 2.22 15.01
N GLY A 286 -29.29 1.27 14.48
CA GLY A 286 -29.38 0.83 13.08
C GLY A 286 -28.71 1.75 12.08
N VAL A 287 -28.51 1.21 10.86
CA VAL A 287 -27.73 1.86 9.78
C VAL A 287 -28.34 3.20 9.34
N GLN A 288 -29.68 3.26 9.22
CA GLN A 288 -30.38 4.48 8.79
C GLN A 288 -30.11 5.66 9.72
N ARG A 289 -30.12 5.44 11.02
CA ARG A 289 -29.84 6.47 12.01
C ARG A 289 -28.41 6.97 11.94
N PHE A 290 -27.45 6.04 11.77
CA PHE A 290 -26.07 6.39 11.57
C PHE A 290 -25.89 7.28 10.33
N VAL A 291 -26.50 6.92 9.19
CA VAL A 291 -26.47 7.71 7.96
C VAL A 291 -26.99 9.13 8.19
N GLU A 292 -28.09 9.30 8.94
CA GLU A 292 -28.62 10.64 9.28
C GLU A 292 -27.61 11.47 10.10
N ARG A 293 -26.90 10.84 11.06
CA ARG A 293 -25.86 11.50 11.85
C ARG A 293 -24.69 11.95 10.98
N VAL A 294 -24.26 11.10 10.01
CA VAL A 294 -23.24 11.46 9.01
C VAL A 294 -23.69 12.65 8.17
N LYS A 295 -24.93 12.65 7.68
CA LYS A 295 -25.49 13.75 6.86
C LYS A 295 -25.57 15.08 7.63
N ARG A 296 -25.83 15.04 8.92
CA ARG A 296 -25.84 16.20 9.83
C ARG A 296 -24.44 16.66 10.23
N LYS A 297 -23.38 15.91 9.84
CA LYS A 297 -21.98 16.15 10.26
C LYS A 297 -21.85 16.22 11.79
N GLU A 298 -22.51 15.32 12.48
CA GLU A 298 -22.49 15.24 13.94
C GLU A 298 -21.06 14.98 14.43
N ASP A 299 -20.65 15.70 15.50
CA ASP A 299 -19.29 15.59 16.03
C ASP A 299 -18.92 14.17 16.40
N GLY A 300 -17.75 13.73 15.94
CA GLY A 300 -17.25 12.37 16.19
C GLY A 300 -17.74 11.30 15.20
N VAL A 301 -18.80 11.57 14.42
CA VAL A 301 -19.35 10.62 13.45
C VAL A 301 -18.64 10.77 12.10
N ARG A 302 -17.99 9.69 11.65
CA ARG A 302 -17.29 9.63 10.38
C ARG A 302 -17.71 8.42 9.57
N LEU A 303 -17.97 8.62 8.30
CA LEU A 303 -18.19 7.54 7.34
C LEU A 303 -16.83 7.04 6.86
N MET A 304 -16.41 5.87 7.37
CA MET A 304 -15.12 5.24 7.03
C MET A 304 -15.30 4.23 5.89
N GLY A 305 -14.29 4.10 5.04
CA GLY A 305 -14.34 3.18 3.89
C GLY A 305 -15.15 3.69 2.71
N PHE A 306 -15.58 4.95 2.72
CA PHE A 306 -16.31 5.62 1.64
C PHE A 306 -15.53 6.82 1.11
N GLY A 307 -15.63 6.99 -0.21
CA GLY A 307 -14.88 8.01 -0.92
C GLY A 307 -13.40 7.66 -1.05
N HIS A 308 -12.76 8.28 -2.00
CA HIS A 308 -11.33 8.08 -2.26
C HIS A 308 -10.70 9.40 -2.70
N ARG A 309 -9.42 9.59 -2.38
CA ARG A 309 -8.72 10.80 -2.78
C ARG A 309 -8.64 10.93 -4.32
N ILE A 310 -8.51 9.81 -5.01
CA ILE A 310 -8.39 9.72 -6.47
C ILE A 310 -9.72 9.37 -7.10
N TYR A 311 -10.32 8.22 -6.76
CA TYR A 311 -11.58 7.79 -7.36
C TYR A 311 -12.73 8.74 -7.03
N LYS A 312 -13.36 9.24 -8.09
CA LYS A 312 -14.63 10.01 -8.07
C LYS A 312 -15.80 9.14 -8.51
N ASN A 313 -15.53 7.89 -8.81
CA ASN A 313 -16.45 6.82 -9.13
C ASN A 313 -16.23 5.65 -8.14
N TYR A 314 -16.92 4.54 -8.34
CA TYR A 314 -16.75 3.33 -7.55
C TYR A 314 -15.30 2.81 -7.67
N ASP A 315 -14.66 2.48 -6.55
CA ASP A 315 -13.32 1.87 -6.56
C ASP A 315 -13.41 0.47 -7.20
N PRO A 316 -12.72 0.19 -8.32
CA PRO A 316 -12.85 -1.08 -9.04
C PRO A 316 -12.50 -2.29 -8.15
N ARG A 317 -11.64 -2.09 -7.14
CA ARG A 317 -11.24 -3.15 -6.20
C ARG A 317 -12.36 -3.52 -5.22
N ALA A 318 -13.22 -2.56 -4.84
CA ALA A 318 -14.25 -2.78 -3.83
C ALA A 318 -15.25 -3.89 -4.22
N ARG A 319 -15.58 -4.01 -5.52
CA ARG A 319 -16.43 -5.11 -6.03
C ARG A 319 -15.78 -6.47 -5.80
N LEU A 320 -14.51 -6.61 -6.18
CA LEU A 320 -13.76 -7.87 -6.04
C LEU A 320 -13.58 -8.29 -4.58
N VAL A 321 -13.36 -7.30 -3.69
CA VAL A 321 -13.30 -7.55 -2.25
C VAL A 321 -14.64 -8.02 -1.70
N LYS A 322 -15.76 -7.40 -2.12
CA LYS A 322 -17.11 -7.79 -1.70
C LYS A 322 -17.42 -9.24 -2.11
N GLU A 323 -17.14 -9.62 -3.34
CA GLU A 323 -17.28 -11.00 -3.83
C GLU A 323 -16.48 -11.99 -2.98
N SER A 324 -15.21 -11.66 -2.66
CA SER A 324 -14.38 -12.47 -1.78
C SER A 324 -14.92 -12.57 -0.35
N ALA A 325 -15.54 -11.50 0.17
CA ALA A 325 -16.18 -11.52 1.48
C ALA A 325 -17.35 -12.53 1.53
N ASP A 326 -18.20 -12.50 0.51
CA ASP A 326 -19.33 -13.41 0.40
C ASP A 326 -18.86 -14.88 0.30
N GLU A 327 -17.85 -15.16 -0.53
CA GLU A 327 -17.27 -16.52 -0.69
C GLU A 327 -16.67 -17.04 0.64
N VAL A 328 -15.86 -16.23 1.31
CA VAL A 328 -15.20 -16.62 2.58
C VAL A 328 -16.22 -16.92 3.68
N LEU A 329 -17.19 -16.03 3.88
CA LEU A 329 -18.18 -16.21 4.95
C LEU A 329 -19.12 -17.39 4.68
N ALA A 330 -19.53 -17.58 3.42
CA ALA A 330 -20.31 -18.74 3.01
C ALA A 330 -19.55 -20.06 3.27
N GLN A 331 -18.26 -20.12 2.90
CA GLN A 331 -17.41 -21.30 3.11
C GLN A 331 -17.17 -21.62 4.59
N LEU A 332 -17.01 -20.59 5.42
CA LEU A 332 -16.81 -20.76 6.86
C LEU A 332 -18.12 -21.03 7.61
N GLY A 333 -19.26 -20.89 6.95
CA GLY A 333 -20.58 -20.98 7.60
C GLY A 333 -20.78 -19.89 8.68
N ILE A 334 -20.11 -18.75 8.52
CA ILE A 334 -20.17 -17.62 9.45
C ILE A 334 -21.24 -16.64 8.97
N HIS A 335 -22.19 -16.34 9.87
CA HIS A 335 -23.05 -15.18 9.74
C HIS A 335 -22.40 -14.04 10.53
N ASP A 336 -21.85 -13.04 9.83
CA ASP A 336 -21.21 -11.88 10.48
C ASP A 336 -22.13 -10.66 10.36
N GLU A 337 -22.67 -10.23 11.50
CA GLU A 337 -23.54 -9.06 11.60
C GLU A 337 -22.88 -7.77 11.06
N LEU A 338 -21.56 -7.65 11.15
CA LEU A 338 -20.86 -6.50 10.58
C LEU A 338 -20.91 -6.48 9.05
N LEU A 339 -20.91 -7.67 8.40
CA LEU A 339 -21.08 -7.74 6.95
C LEU A 339 -22.50 -7.31 6.54
N ASP A 340 -23.52 -7.71 7.29
CA ASP A 340 -24.90 -7.31 6.99
C ASP A 340 -25.05 -5.80 7.15
N ILE A 341 -24.52 -5.21 8.22
CA ILE A 341 -24.48 -3.77 8.45
C ILE A 341 -23.71 -3.07 7.30
N ALA A 342 -22.59 -3.64 6.85
CA ALA A 342 -21.82 -3.08 5.74
C ALA A 342 -22.63 -3.09 4.42
N LYS A 343 -23.32 -4.19 4.11
CA LYS A 343 -24.17 -4.29 2.91
C LYS A 343 -25.35 -3.31 2.97
N ASP A 344 -25.98 -3.17 4.10
CA ASP A 344 -27.07 -2.21 4.30
C ASP A 344 -26.58 -0.77 4.16
N LEU A 345 -25.42 -0.45 4.73
CA LEU A 345 -24.81 0.87 4.63
C LEU A 345 -24.43 1.20 3.17
N GLU A 346 -23.85 0.24 2.45
CA GLU A 346 -23.54 0.39 1.02
C GLU A 346 -24.83 0.62 0.21
N ALA A 347 -25.87 -0.20 0.42
CA ALA A 347 -27.14 -0.08 -0.30
C ALA A 347 -27.78 1.31 -0.11
N ILE A 348 -27.77 1.82 1.13
CA ILE A 348 -28.27 3.16 1.43
C ILE A 348 -27.42 4.23 0.75
N ALA A 349 -26.10 4.13 0.85
CA ALA A 349 -25.19 5.13 0.28
C ALA A 349 -25.27 5.21 -1.25
N LEU A 350 -25.45 4.07 -1.92
CA LEU A 350 -25.60 4.01 -3.38
C LEU A 350 -26.95 4.56 -3.88
N ALA A 351 -27.98 4.64 -3.01
CA ALA A 351 -29.31 5.12 -3.34
C ALA A 351 -29.59 6.57 -2.88
N ASP A 352 -28.76 7.13 -2.01
CA ASP A 352 -29.01 8.44 -1.37
C ASP A 352 -28.24 9.56 -2.08
N ASP A 353 -28.95 10.57 -2.55
CA ASP A 353 -28.41 11.73 -3.31
C ASP A 353 -27.24 12.42 -2.58
N TYR A 354 -27.26 12.49 -1.24
CA TYR A 354 -26.19 13.11 -0.46
C TYR A 354 -24.83 12.47 -0.72
N PHE A 355 -24.78 11.12 -0.84
CA PHE A 355 -23.54 10.37 -1.09
C PHE A 355 -23.17 10.39 -2.58
N ILE A 356 -24.18 10.26 -3.46
CA ILE A 356 -23.99 10.28 -4.92
C ILE A 356 -23.41 11.63 -5.37
N GLU A 357 -23.99 12.75 -4.95
CA GLU A 357 -23.52 14.09 -5.28
C GLU A 357 -22.08 14.36 -4.78
N ARG A 358 -21.71 13.75 -3.65
CA ARG A 358 -20.37 13.88 -3.05
C ARG A 358 -19.40 12.81 -3.48
N LYS A 359 -19.83 11.90 -4.38
CA LYS A 359 -19.02 10.78 -4.88
C LYS A 359 -18.43 9.90 -3.75
N LEU A 360 -19.26 9.63 -2.72
CA LEU A 360 -18.88 8.83 -1.55
C LEU A 360 -19.29 7.37 -1.79
N TYR A 361 -18.53 6.68 -2.63
CA TYR A 361 -18.69 5.26 -2.93
C TYR A 361 -17.79 4.41 -2.00
N PRO A 362 -18.14 3.13 -1.75
CA PRO A 362 -17.25 2.20 -1.05
C PRO A 362 -15.90 2.09 -1.73
N ASN A 363 -14.83 2.05 -0.95
CA ASN A 363 -13.47 1.80 -1.43
C ASN A 363 -12.97 0.41 -1.00
N VAL A 364 -11.73 0.05 -1.38
CA VAL A 364 -11.14 -1.26 -1.10
C VAL A 364 -11.16 -1.62 0.39
N ASP A 365 -11.01 -0.66 1.29
CA ASP A 365 -10.92 -0.91 2.74
C ASP A 365 -12.27 -1.29 3.37
N PHE A 366 -13.40 -1.01 2.70
CA PHE A 366 -14.72 -1.15 3.29
C PHE A 366 -15.07 -2.60 3.66
N TYR A 367 -14.73 -3.56 2.80
CA TYR A 367 -14.99 -4.98 3.05
C TYR A 367 -13.74 -5.76 3.51
N THR A 368 -12.55 -5.26 3.24
CA THR A 368 -11.28 -5.95 3.52
C THR A 368 -11.16 -6.36 4.98
N GLY A 369 -11.52 -5.44 5.91
CA GLY A 369 -11.46 -5.70 7.35
C GLY A 369 -12.37 -6.84 7.80
N VAL A 370 -13.56 -6.99 7.21
CA VAL A 370 -14.50 -8.07 7.52
C VAL A 370 -13.90 -9.42 7.14
N ILE A 371 -13.25 -9.51 5.96
CA ILE A 371 -12.60 -10.74 5.50
C ILE A 371 -11.45 -11.12 6.42
N TYR A 372 -10.56 -10.19 6.72
CA TYR A 372 -9.41 -10.46 7.60
C TYR A 372 -9.85 -10.93 8.99
N LYS A 373 -10.90 -10.31 9.54
CA LYS A 373 -11.49 -10.74 10.80
C LYS A 373 -12.07 -12.15 10.71
N ALA A 374 -12.81 -12.48 9.63
CA ALA A 374 -13.37 -13.81 9.41
C ALA A 374 -12.27 -14.88 9.25
N MET A 375 -11.13 -14.53 8.68
CA MET A 375 -9.94 -15.39 8.59
C MET A 375 -9.23 -15.59 9.95
N GLY A 376 -9.58 -14.82 10.99
CA GLY A 376 -8.99 -14.91 12.33
C GLY A 376 -7.85 -13.92 12.60
N PHE A 377 -7.55 -13.00 11.70
CA PHE A 377 -6.55 -11.95 11.95
C PHE A 377 -7.08 -10.92 12.94
N PRO A 378 -6.31 -10.56 13.97
CA PRO A 378 -6.68 -9.46 14.84
C PRO A 378 -6.54 -8.12 14.09
N THR A 379 -7.39 -7.15 14.42
CA THR A 379 -7.49 -5.85 13.73
C THR A 379 -6.14 -5.16 13.56
N ARG A 380 -5.27 -5.23 14.57
CA ARG A 380 -3.92 -4.64 14.52
C ARG A 380 -2.98 -5.24 13.45
N MET A 381 -3.35 -6.38 12.85
CA MET A 381 -2.61 -7.00 11.74
C MET A 381 -3.05 -6.49 10.36
N PHE A 382 -4.14 -5.76 10.23
CA PHE A 382 -4.71 -5.39 8.94
C PHE A 382 -3.77 -4.51 8.11
N THR A 383 -3.19 -3.48 8.72
CA THR A 383 -2.19 -2.63 8.03
C THR A 383 -0.91 -3.42 7.71
N VAL A 384 -0.58 -4.46 8.48
CA VAL A 384 0.54 -5.36 8.18
C VAL A 384 0.27 -6.20 6.93
N LEU A 385 -0.97 -6.73 6.79
CA LEU A 385 -1.40 -7.44 5.57
C LEU A 385 -1.34 -6.51 4.36
N PHE A 386 -1.77 -5.25 4.53
CA PHE A 386 -1.60 -4.23 3.51
C PHE A 386 -0.13 -4.02 3.14
N ALA A 387 0.79 -3.95 4.11
CA ALA A 387 2.22 -3.80 3.85
C ALA A 387 2.81 -4.98 3.06
N ILE A 388 2.35 -6.22 3.35
CA ILE A 388 2.75 -7.41 2.59
C ILE A 388 2.29 -7.28 1.14
N GLY A 389 1.01 -6.95 0.91
CA GLY A 389 0.48 -6.72 -0.42
C GLY A 389 1.22 -5.61 -1.17
N ARG A 390 1.49 -4.47 -0.52
CA ARG A 390 2.12 -3.30 -1.16
C ARG A 390 3.62 -3.46 -1.44
N LEU A 391 4.27 -4.45 -0.86
CA LEU A 391 5.71 -4.64 -1.00
C LEU A 391 6.21 -4.72 -2.45
N PRO A 392 5.57 -5.49 -3.38
CA PRO A 392 6.00 -5.54 -4.78
C PRO A 392 5.96 -4.17 -5.47
N GLY A 393 4.90 -3.39 -5.23
CA GLY A 393 4.78 -2.03 -5.77
C GLY A 393 5.90 -1.11 -5.28
N TRP A 394 6.20 -1.13 -3.98
CA TRP A 394 7.33 -0.36 -3.44
C TRP A 394 8.67 -0.77 -4.07
N ILE A 395 8.91 -2.07 -4.23
CA ILE A 395 10.13 -2.58 -4.87
C ILE A 395 10.18 -2.14 -6.33
N ALA A 396 9.08 -2.26 -7.07
CA ALA A 396 9.00 -1.85 -8.47
C ALA A 396 9.32 -0.36 -8.64
N HIS A 397 8.71 0.51 -7.83
CA HIS A 397 8.96 1.95 -7.85
C HIS A 397 10.39 2.33 -7.44
N TRP A 398 10.97 1.63 -6.46
CA TRP A 398 12.36 1.82 -6.08
C TRP A 398 13.31 1.42 -7.22
N ARG A 399 13.06 0.28 -7.89
CA ARG A 399 13.87 -0.21 -9.02
C ARG A 399 13.75 0.72 -10.23
N GLU A 400 12.52 1.13 -10.58
CA GLU A 400 12.29 2.09 -11.67
C GLU A 400 13.05 3.40 -11.43
N MET A 401 13.00 3.93 -10.21
CA MET A 401 13.73 5.13 -9.84
C MET A 401 15.25 4.97 -10.00
N ASN A 402 15.83 3.84 -9.55
CA ASN A 402 17.25 3.59 -9.63
C ASN A 402 17.74 3.29 -11.06
N SER A 403 16.83 2.94 -11.97
CA SER A 403 17.12 2.73 -13.40
C SER A 403 16.96 3.99 -14.24
N ASP A 404 16.34 5.04 -13.71
CA ASP A 404 16.12 6.31 -14.42
C ASP A 404 17.33 7.24 -14.26
N GLU A 405 18.07 7.49 -15.33
CA GLU A 405 19.20 8.43 -15.38
C GLU A 405 18.78 9.87 -15.01
N GLY A 406 17.48 10.20 -15.13
CA GLY A 406 16.90 11.47 -14.74
C GLY A 406 16.71 11.64 -13.23
N THR A 407 16.82 10.57 -12.47
CA THR A 407 16.62 10.60 -10.99
C THR A 407 17.58 11.58 -10.32
N ARG A 408 17.04 12.34 -9.39
CA ARG A 408 17.79 13.27 -8.54
C ARG A 408 17.36 13.08 -7.10
N ILE A 409 18.25 13.42 -6.17
CA ILE A 409 17.92 13.43 -4.74
C ILE A 409 16.67 14.30 -4.48
N GLY A 410 15.69 13.74 -3.81
CA GLY A 410 14.46 14.42 -3.44
C GLY A 410 14.76 15.53 -2.42
N ARG A 411 14.60 16.80 -2.86
CA ARG A 411 14.79 17.98 -2.02
C ARG A 411 13.73 19.04 -2.37
N PRO A 412 12.52 18.92 -1.81
CA PRO A 412 11.48 19.94 -2.03
C PRO A 412 11.94 21.29 -1.48
N GLN A 413 11.47 22.37 -2.12
CA GLN A 413 11.68 23.73 -1.62
C GLN A 413 10.63 24.09 -0.58
N GLN A 414 10.93 25.11 0.24
CA GLN A 414 9.98 25.68 1.18
C GLN A 414 9.80 27.18 0.95
N LEU A 415 8.59 27.68 1.14
CA LEU A 415 8.33 29.11 1.27
C LEU A 415 8.61 29.51 2.72
N TYR A 416 9.65 30.33 2.93
CA TYR A 416 9.98 30.80 4.27
C TYR A 416 9.06 31.95 4.69
N VAL A 417 8.33 31.77 5.78
CA VAL A 417 7.39 32.75 6.36
C VAL A 417 7.76 33.13 7.81
N GLY A 418 8.97 32.79 8.24
CA GLY A 418 9.47 33.12 9.56
C GLY A 418 10.01 34.54 9.66
N PRO A 419 10.57 34.93 10.84
CA PRO A 419 11.18 36.23 11.06
C PRO A 419 12.36 36.47 10.13
N ALA A 420 12.55 37.72 9.70
CA ALA A 420 13.76 38.15 9.04
C ALA A 420 15.01 38.01 9.98
N GLY A 421 16.20 38.25 9.47
CA GLY A 421 17.43 38.15 10.23
C GLY A 421 17.35 38.89 11.58
N ARG A 422 17.80 38.23 12.63
CA ARG A 422 17.85 38.77 13.99
C ARG A 422 19.28 38.77 14.52
N ASP A 423 19.67 39.84 15.19
CA ASP A 423 20.95 39.86 15.89
C ASP A 423 20.92 38.96 17.13
N TRP A 424 22.04 38.30 17.38
CA TRP A 424 22.17 37.50 18.59
C TRP A 424 22.23 38.45 19.81
N PRO A 425 21.37 38.25 20.84
CA PRO A 425 21.40 39.10 22.00
C PRO A 425 22.75 38.96 22.71
N LYS A 426 23.46 40.08 22.90
CA LYS A 426 24.64 40.10 23.76
C LYS A 426 24.19 39.80 25.19
N ARG A 427 24.69 38.71 25.76
CA ARG A 427 24.48 38.32 27.15
C ARG A 427 25.41 39.12 28.06
#